data_04e444f041d2fb13cb68887c57592e4d
#
_entry.id   04e444f041d2fb13cb68887c57592e4d
#
_cell.length_a   1.000
_cell.length_b   1.000
_cell.length_c   1.000
_cell.angle_alpha   90.00
_cell.angle_beta   90.00
_cell.angle_gamma   90.00
#
_symmetry.space_group_name_H-M   'P 1'
#
loop_
_entity.id
_entity.type
_entity.pdbx_description
1 polymer ?
#
loop_
_entity_poly.entity_id
_entity_poly.type
_entity_poly.pdbx_seq_one_letter_code
_entity_poly.pdbx_strand_id
1 'polypeptide(L)'
;LKDSSITFLVTEVKRSLYYIDFINKHTLPESSIIVASKGFSGNCTLLPDVLKEKTINRSIGVLTGPSFAHEVMAKKPTALTVAGNLKIIKLVTDVLHSNNLRIYGSSDVVGASISGSMKNVIAIACGFVSGLKLGENARAAIWTRGLSETARLVLALGGKVETVFGLAGAGDMALSCFSGSSRNFSWGYAYALNKNFEDVLVEGINAAQEAHLLAKKLNIDMPITELVAKTSKSRLDLLDEAVKLLERPPTSEWIEK
;
A
#
# COMPACT_ATOMS: atom_id res chain seq x y z
N LEU A 1 1.45 22.20 17.15
CA LEU A 1 1.74 20.77 17.46
C LEU A 1 2.22 20.54 18.90
N LYS A 2 2.74 21.58 19.60
CA LYS A 2 3.28 21.41 20.97
C LYS A 2 2.29 20.84 22.00
N ASP A 3 0.99 21.06 21.78
CA ASP A 3 -0.06 20.57 22.71
C ASP A 3 -0.82 19.37 22.12
N SER A 4 -0.33 18.79 21.03
CA SER A 4 -0.99 17.69 20.34
C SER A 4 -0.50 16.34 20.86
N SER A 5 -1.41 15.50 21.35
CA SER A 5 -1.11 14.11 21.72
C SER A 5 -0.94 13.18 20.51
N ILE A 6 -1.43 13.61 19.34
CA ILE A 6 -1.40 12.85 18.09
C ILE A 6 -1.17 13.77 16.88
N THR A 7 -0.33 13.33 15.95
CA THR A 7 -0.05 14.01 14.69
C THR A 7 -0.29 13.03 13.53
N PHE A 8 -1.19 13.38 12.61
CA PHE A 8 -1.39 12.60 11.38
C PHE A 8 -0.49 13.13 10.27
N LEU A 9 0.33 12.23 9.71
CA LEU A 9 1.21 12.52 8.58
C LEU A 9 0.54 12.02 7.30
N VAL A 10 -0.01 12.95 6.51
CA VAL A 10 -0.89 12.68 5.35
C VAL A 10 -0.29 13.26 4.06
N THR A 11 1.02 13.35 3.99
CA THR A 11 1.77 13.82 2.80
C THR A 11 2.28 12.64 1.98
N GLU A 12 2.74 12.89 0.76
CA GLU A 12 3.48 11.87 0.00
C GLU A 12 4.66 11.34 0.82
N VAL A 13 4.95 10.03 0.71
CA VAL A 13 5.99 9.39 1.54
C VAL A 13 7.34 10.09 1.44
N LYS A 14 7.80 10.42 0.22
CA LYS A 14 9.08 11.14 0.03
C LYS A 14 9.06 12.53 0.66
N ARG A 15 7.93 13.25 0.57
CA ARG A 15 7.76 14.56 1.19
C ARG A 15 7.69 14.48 2.71
N SER A 16 7.20 13.37 3.26
CA SER A 16 7.15 13.16 4.72
C SER A 16 8.52 13.29 5.38
N LEU A 17 9.59 12.91 4.67
CA LEU A 17 10.96 13.01 5.18
C LEU A 17 11.41 14.45 5.44
N TYR A 18 10.91 15.42 4.68
CA TYR A 18 11.23 16.84 4.89
C TYR A 18 10.62 17.42 6.18
N TYR A 19 9.63 16.74 6.75
CA TYR A 19 8.97 17.19 7.97
C TYR A 19 9.59 16.63 9.25
N ILE A 20 10.62 15.78 9.17
CA ILE A 20 11.24 15.15 10.36
C ILE A 20 11.77 16.19 11.33
N ASP A 21 12.54 17.17 10.84
CA ASP A 21 13.08 18.25 11.70
C ASP A 21 11.97 19.13 12.27
N PHE A 22 10.94 19.40 11.48
CA PHE A 22 9.77 20.14 11.93
C PHE A 22 9.01 19.37 13.03
N ILE A 23 8.82 18.07 12.87
CA ILE A 23 8.21 17.18 13.87
C ILE A 23 9.04 17.23 15.16
N ASN A 24 10.36 17.03 15.07
CA ASN A 24 11.25 17.04 16.22
C ASN A 24 11.22 18.37 17.00
N LYS A 25 11.07 19.49 16.28
CA LYS A 25 11.02 20.83 16.88
C LYS A 25 9.66 21.16 17.51
N HIS A 26 8.58 20.59 17.00
CA HIS A 26 7.23 21.07 17.30
C HIS A 26 6.30 20.03 17.96
N THR A 27 6.76 18.79 18.18
CA THR A 27 6.00 17.77 18.92
C THR A 27 6.67 17.41 20.24
N LEU A 28 5.91 16.82 21.15
CA LEU A 28 6.45 16.28 22.40
C LEU A 28 6.88 14.82 22.19
N PRO A 29 7.92 14.33 22.89
CA PRO A 29 8.38 12.94 22.76
C PRO A 29 7.31 11.88 23.01
N GLU A 30 6.37 12.16 23.89
CA GLU A 30 5.24 11.29 24.27
C GLU A 30 4.07 11.34 23.27
N SER A 31 4.04 12.31 22.34
CA SER A 31 3.01 12.35 21.29
C SER A 31 3.18 11.23 20.29
N SER A 32 2.08 10.82 19.66
CA SER A 32 2.06 9.74 18.68
C SER A 32 2.03 10.31 17.26
N ILE A 33 2.77 9.69 16.34
CA ILE A 33 2.72 10.01 14.91
C ILE A 33 1.99 8.89 14.18
N ILE A 34 0.97 9.24 13.40
CA ILE A 34 0.19 8.30 12.60
C ILE A 34 0.46 8.56 11.12
N VAL A 35 1.06 7.57 10.47
CA VAL A 35 1.33 7.59 9.03
C VAL A 35 0.08 7.14 8.28
N ALA A 36 -0.48 8.00 7.43
CA ALA A 36 -1.58 7.67 6.54
C ALA A 36 -1.14 7.58 5.07
N SER A 37 0.09 7.99 4.76
CA SER A 37 0.71 7.82 3.44
C SER A 37 1.10 6.36 3.19
N LYS A 38 1.11 5.96 1.91
CA LYS A 38 1.32 4.58 1.48
C LYS A 38 2.51 4.50 0.53
N GLY A 39 3.47 3.63 0.82
CA GLY A 39 4.66 3.47 -0.01
C GLY A 39 5.93 3.27 0.81
N PHE A 40 7.03 3.08 0.10
CA PHE A 40 8.37 3.01 0.67
C PHE A 40 9.01 4.41 0.70
N SER A 41 9.81 4.68 1.72
CA SER A 41 10.52 5.96 1.91
C SER A 41 11.81 6.06 1.11
N GLY A 42 12.14 5.04 0.32
CA GLY A 42 13.39 4.85 -0.40
C GLY A 42 14.27 3.78 0.25
N ASN A 43 15.22 3.25 -0.51
CA ASN A 43 16.15 2.20 -0.05
C ASN A 43 15.44 0.97 0.58
N CYS A 44 14.28 0.61 0.07
CA CYS A 44 13.46 -0.49 0.57
C CYS A 44 13.01 -0.35 2.04
N THR A 45 12.91 0.87 2.56
CA THR A 45 12.58 1.14 3.96
C THR A 45 11.15 1.64 4.10
N LEU A 46 10.46 1.25 5.16
CA LEU A 46 9.11 1.74 5.48
C LEU A 46 9.19 3.07 6.22
N LEU A 47 8.27 3.99 5.93
CA LEU A 47 8.23 5.30 6.57
C LEU A 47 8.09 5.22 8.11
N PRO A 48 7.28 4.32 8.71
CA PRO A 48 7.24 4.16 10.17
C PRO A 48 8.60 3.86 10.80
N ASP A 49 9.45 3.05 10.14
CA ASP A 49 10.77 2.70 10.66
C ASP A 49 11.70 3.90 10.62
N VAL A 50 11.69 4.67 9.53
CA VAL A 50 12.47 5.91 9.41
C VAL A 50 12.05 6.95 10.46
N LEU A 51 10.74 7.10 10.69
CA LEU A 51 10.24 8.02 11.71
C LEU A 51 10.64 7.56 13.12
N LYS A 52 10.55 6.27 13.41
CA LYS A 52 10.97 5.71 14.70
C LYS A 52 12.46 5.90 14.96
N GLU A 53 13.29 5.87 13.93
CA GLU A 53 14.72 6.11 14.02
C GLU A 53 15.05 7.60 14.19
N LYS A 54 14.43 8.46 13.35
CA LYS A 54 14.85 9.85 13.16
C LYS A 54 14.04 10.89 13.93
N THR A 55 12.91 10.52 14.56
CA THR A 55 12.14 11.45 15.39
C THR A 55 12.34 11.18 16.88
N ILE A 56 12.07 12.21 17.69
CA ILE A 56 12.04 12.08 19.17
C ILE A 56 10.86 11.22 19.63
N ASN A 57 9.83 11.09 18.80
CA ASN A 57 8.62 10.31 19.07
C ASN A 57 8.91 8.82 18.87
N ARG A 58 8.56 7.99 19.86
CA ARG A 58 8.73 6.54 19.78
C ARG A 58 7.43 5.79 19.53
N SER A 59 6.33 6.51 19.52
CA SER A 59 4.97 5.98 19.31
C SER A 59 4.52 6.27 17.88
N ILE A 60 4.88 5.37 16.95
CA ILE A 60 4.58 5.50 15.53
C ILE A 60 3.53 4.46 15.15
N GLY A 61 2.47 4.87 14.46
CA GLY A 61 1.42 4.01 13.95
C GLY A 61 1.10 4.26 12.49
N VAL A 62 0.27 3.39 11.93
CA VAL A 62 -0.19 3.45 10.54
C VAL A 62 -1.71 3.44 10.50
N LEU A 63 -2.31 4.31 9.69
CA LEU A 63 -3.74 4.31 9.38
C LEU A 63 -3.92 3.96 7.90
N THR A 64 -4.64 2.89 7.60
CA THR A 64 -4.85 2.40 6.23
C THR A 64 -6.18 1.67 6.10
N GLY A 65 -6.60 1.37 4.87
CA GLY A 65 -7.82 0.65 4.58
C GLY A 65 -8.64 1.30 3.46
N PRO A 66 -9.77 0.69 3.05
CA PRO A 66 -10.59 1.13 1.93
C PRO A 66 -11.27 2.47 2.25
N SER A 67 -10.76 3.58 1.69
CA SER A 67 -11.24 4.93 2.02
C SER A 67 -10.97 5.94 0.90
N PHE A 68 -11.82 5.99 -0.09
CA PHE A 68 -11.78 7.12 -1.01
C PHE A 68 -12.22 8.40 -0.31
N ALA A 69 -11.39 9.45 -0.40
CA ALA A 69 -11.60 10.70 0.31
C ALA A 69 -12.98 11.32 0.06
N HIS A 70 -13.46 11.30 -1.18
CA HIS A 70 -14.78 11.84 -1.54
C HIS A 70 -15.93 11.09 -0.88
N GLU A 71 -15.79 9.77 -0.63
CA GLU A 71 -16.80 8.97 0.06
C GLU A 71 -16.79 9.23 1.56
N VAL A 72 -15.60 9.32 2.16
CA VAL A 72 -15.45 9.67 3.59
C VAL A 72 -16.03 11.07 3.84
N MET A 73 -15.72 12.05 2.98
CA MET A 73 -16.27 13.41 3.07
C MET A 73 -17.80 13.43 2.89
N ALA A 74 -18.34 12.54 2.06
CA ALA A 74 -19.78 12.36 1.88
C ALA A 74 -20.44 11.56 3.02
N LYS A 75 -19.70 11.24 4.08
CA LYS A 75 -20.15 10.46 5.25
C LYS A 75 -20.69 9.07 4.88
N LYS A 76 -20.20 8.47 3.78
CA LYS A 76 -20.55 7.08 3.47
C LYS A 76 -19.88 6.13 4.46
N PRO A 77 -20.50 4.98 4.77
CA PRO A 77 -19.93 3.99 5.68
C PRO A 77 -18.52 3.59 5.24
N THR A 78 -17.55 3.74 6.13
CA THR A 78 -16.14 3.46 5.87
C THR A 78 -15.53 2.71 7.05
N ALA A 79 -14.61 1.80 6.78
CA ALA A 79 -13.87 1.09 7.80
C ALA A 79 -12.35 1.19 7.52
N LEU A 80 -11.58 1.50 8.56
CA LEU A 80 -10.12 1.63 8.50
C LEU A 80 -9.45 0.75 9.55
N THR A 81 -8.19 0.40 9.30
CA THR A 81 -7.30 -0.21 10.28
C THR A 81 -6.31 0.81 10.79
N VAL A 82 -6.17 0.91 12.11
CA VAL A 82 -5.05 1.56 12.77
C VAL A 82 -4.10 0.49 13.31
N ALA A 83 -2.86 0.52 12.86
CA ALA A 83 -1.81 -0.39 13.32
C ALA A 83 -0.82 0.33 14.23
N GLY A 84 -0.56 -0.24 15.42
CA GLY A 84 0.33 0.36 16.41
C GLY A 84 0.22 -0.31 17.77
N ASN A 85 0.80 0.32 18.80
CA ASN A 85 0.60 -0.13 20.17
C ASN A 85 -0.81 0.23 20.69
N LEU A 86 -1.19 -0.30 21.85
CA LEU A 86 -2.52 -0.08 22.43
C LEU A 86 -2.84 1.40 22.66
N LYS A 87 -1.84 2.23 23.01
CA LYS A 87 -2.01 3.67 23.16
C LYS A 87 -2.43 4.32 21.85
N ILE A 88 -1.76 3.98 20.74
CA ILE A 88 -2.09 4.47 19.40
C ILE A 88 -3.49 4.04 18.99
N ILE A 89 -3.80 2.74 19.14
CA ILE A 89 -5.11 2.21 18.76
C ILE A 89 -6.21 2.96 19.49
N LYS A 90 -6.06 3.13 20.80
CA LYS A 90 -7.05 3.86 21.60
C LYS A 90 -7.17 5.31 21.15
N LEU A 91 -6.06 6.06 21.05
CA LEU A 91 -6.07 7.47 20.65
C LEU A 91 -6.74 7.69 19.29
N VAL A 92 -6.36 6.89 18.29
CA VAL A 92 -6.93 7.02 16.93
C VAL A 92 -8.40 6.65 16.91
N THR A 93 -8.80 5.62 17.68
CA THR A 93 -10.21 5.22 17.79
C THR A 93 -11.01 6.34 18.45
N ASP A 94 -10.55 6.90 19.56
CA ASP A 94 -11.25 7.97 20.28
C ASP A 94 -11.44 9.24 19.41
N VAL A 95 -10.48 9.53 18.51
CA VAL A 95 -10.52 10.72 17.64
C VAL A 95 -11.33 10.52 16.36
N LEU A 96 -11.25 9.34 15.73
CA LEU A 96 -11.79 9.13 14.38
C LEU A 96 -13.05 8.30 14.35
N HIS A 97 -13.30 7.43 15.35
CA HIS A 97 -14.46 6.55 15.32
C HIS A 97 -15.76 7.36 15.37
N SER A 98 -16.70 7.03 14.50
CA SER A 98 -17.99 7.70 14.40
C SER A 98 -19.04 6.75 13.81
N ASN A 99 -20.28 7.19 13.70
CA ASN A 99 -21.36 6.40 13.10
C ASN A 99 -21.07 5.98 11.65
N ASN A 100 -20.25 6.74 10.93
CA ASN A 100 -19.93 6.50 9.53
C ASN A 100 -18.49 6.00 9.31
N LEU A 101 -17.63 6.10 10.32
CA LEU A 101 -16.22 5.69 10.21
C LEU A 101 -15.87 4.71 11.34
N ARG A 102 -15.65 3.45 10.98
CA ARG A 102 -15.28 2.41 11.93
C ARG A 102 -13.77 2.18 11.94
N ILE A 103 -13.16 2.18 13.12
CA ILE A 103 -11.73 1.94 13.30
C ILE A 103 -11.51 0.56 13.92
N TYR A 104 -10.63 -0.24 13.29
CA TYR A 104 -10.17 -1.54 13.77
C TYR A 104 -8.70 -1.47 14.16
N GLY A 105 -8.36 -1.97 15.34
CA GLY A 105 -6.98 -1.98 15.83
C GLY A 105 -6.20 -3.20 15.34
N SER A 106 -4.90 -3.00 15.07
CA SER A 106 -3.93 -4.06 14.78
C SER A 106 -2.60 -3.75 15.48
N SER A 107 -1.86 -4.78 15.89
CA SER A 107 -0.48 -4.60 16.37
C SER A 107 0.56 -4.67 15.24
N ASP A 108 0.15 -5.01 14.02
CA ASP A 108 1.03 -5.28 12.88
C ASP A 108 1.24 -4.03 12.00
N VAL A 109 2.19 -3.19 12.39
CA VAL A 109 2.59 -2.00 11.63
C VAL A 109 3.24 -2.37 10.31
N VAL A 110 4.03 -3.44 10.27
CA VAL A 110 4.73 -3.92 9.06
C VAL A 110 3.73 -4.38 8.02
N GLY A 111 2.83 -5.30 8.38
CA GLY A 111 1.81 -5.81 7.47
C GLY A 111 0.89 -4.72 6.94
N ALA A 112 0.47 -3.77 7.79
CA ALA A 112 -0.36 -2.64 7.39
C ALA A 112 0.37 -1.70 6.40
N SER A 113 1.65 -1.41 6.62
CA SER A 113 2.47 -0.55 5.75
C SER A 113 2.71 -1.19 4.38
N ILE A 114 3.12 -2.46 4.36
CA ILE A 114 3.39 -3.20 3.13
C ILE A 114 2.09 -3.36 2.32
N SER A 115 1.01 -3.81 2.95
CA SER A 115 -0.29 -4.01 2.28
C SER A 115 -0.80 -2.70 1.65
N GLY A 116 -0.70 -1.59 2.38
CA GLY A 116 -1.07 -0.27 1.88
C GLY A 116 -0.22 0.18 0.68
N SER A 117 1.06 -0.22 0.61
CA SER A 117 1.96 0.07 -0.50
C SER A 117 1.66 -0.82 -1.71
N MET A 118 1.52 -2.12 -1.49
CA MET A 118 1.35 -3.12 -2.53
C MET A 118 0.00 -3.02 -3.25
N LYS A 119 -1.06 -2.55 -2.58
CA LYS A 119 -2.34 -2.34 -3.26
C LYS A 119 -2.24 -1.46 -4.50
N ASN A 120 -1.36 -0.46 -4.48
CA ASN A 120 -1.15 0.45 -5.60
C ASN A 120 -0.46 -0.25 -6.77
N VAL A 121 0.47 -1.16 -6.49
CA VAL A 121 1.14 -2.01 -7.48
C VAL A 121 0.15 -2.93 -8.17
N ILE A 122 -0.66 -3.63 -7.39
CA ILE A 122 -1.63 -4.59 -7.93
C ILE A 122 -2.77 -3.86 -8.67
N ALA A 123 -3.15 -2.66 -8.23
CA ALA A 123 -4.11 -1.83 -8.98
C ALA A 123 -3.61 -1.48 -10.38
N ILE A 124 -2.31 -1.19 -10.56
CA ILE A 124 -1.70 -0.97 -11.88
C ILE A 124 -1.83 -2.23 -12.73
N ALA A 125 -1.47 -3.40 -12.20
CA ALA A 125 -1.57 -4.67 -12.92
C ALA A 125 -3.02 -5.01 -13.32
N CYS A 126 -4.00 -4.77 -12.44
CA CYS A 126 -5.43 -4.89 -12.76
C CYS A 126 -5.86 -3.90 -13.86
N GLY A 127 -5.27 -2.70 -13.87
CA GLY A 127 -5.45 -1.72 -14.94
C GLY A 127 -4.94 -2.24 -16.28
N PHE A 128 -3.78 -2.92 -16.34
CA PHE A 128 -3.27 -3.56 -17.56
C PHE A 128 -4.26 -4.58 -18.11
N VAL A 129 -4.72 -5.50 -17.26
CA VAL A 129 -5.70 -6.54 -17.62
C VAL A 129 -6.97 -5.94 -18.23
N SER A 130 -7.48 -4.88 -17.61
CA SER A 130 -8.70 -4.19 -18.05
C SER A 130 -8.48 -3.44 -19.36
N GLY A 131 -7.34 -2.76 -19.54
CA GLY A 131 -6.99 -2.06 -20.78
C GLY A 131 -6.78 -2.99 -21.97
N LEU A 132 -6.19 -4.16 -21.73
CA LEU A 132 -6.04 -5.26 -22.71
C LEU A 132 -7.35 -6.04 -22.97
N LYS A 133 -8.42 -5.75 -22.23
CA LYS A 133 -9.74 -6.45 -22.34
C LYS A 133 -9.65 -7.97 -22.11
N LEU A 134 -8.78 -8.42 -21.19
CA LEU A 134 -8.58 -9.84 -20.88
C LEU A 134 -9.71 -10.43 -20.00
N GLY A 135 -10.65 -9.61 -19.57
CA GLY A 135 -11.85 -10.02 -18.85
C GLY A 135 -11.71 -10.04 -17.33
N GLU A 136 -12.86 -10.26 -16.67
CA GLU A 136 -12.98 -10.20 -15.22
C GLU A 136 -12.28 -11.37 -14.50
N ASN A 137 -12.26 -12.55 -15.13
CA ASN A 137 -11.57 -13.72 -14.57
C ASN A 137 -10.06 -13.45 -14.44
N ALA A 138 -9.44 -12.87 -15.47
CA ALA A 138 -8.02 -12.51 -15.45
C ALA A 138 -7.76 -11.43 -14.39
N ARG A 139 -8.65 -10.44 -14.26
CA ARG A 139 -8.51 -9.40 -13.25
C ARG A 139 -8.62 -9.96 -11.83
N ALA A 140 -9.57 -10.85 -11.58
CA ALA A 140 -9.71 -11.55 -10.30
C ALA A 140 -8.48 -12.41 -9.97
N ALA A 141 -7.92 -13.11 -10.96
CA ALA A 141 -6.71 -13.90 -10.82
C ALA A 141 -5.50 -13.01 -10.44
N ILE A 142 -5.28 -11.88 -11.13
CA ILE A 142 -4.21 -10.93 -10.82
C ILE A 142 -4.37 -10.36 -9.40
N TRP A 143 -5.59 -10.00 -9.00
CA TRP A 143 -5.85 -9.52 -7.64
C TRP A 143 -5.51 -10.57 -6.57
N THR A 144 -5.97 -11.83 -6.76
CA THR A 144 -5.70 -12.93 -5.82
C THR A 144 -4.20 -13.27 -5.74
N ARG A 145 -3.54 -13.34 -6.90
CA ARG A 145 -2.07 -13.58 -6.93
C ARG A 145 -1.30 -12.40 -6.35
N GLY A 146 -1.78 -11.18 -6.51
CA GLY A 146 -1.23 -9.98 -5.89
C GLY A 146 -1.32 -10.02 -4.36
N LEU A 147 -2.41 -10.54 -3.80
CA LEU A 147 -2.49 -10.81 -2.34
C LEU A 147 -1.44 -11.82 -1.90
N SER A 148 -1.22 -12.89 -2.67
CA SER A 148 -0.20 -13.91 -2.37
C SER A 148 1.22 -13.33 -2.42
N GLU A 149 1.54 -12.46 -3.39
CA GLU A 149 2.83 -11.75 -3.44
C GLU A 149 3.00 -10.84 -2.22
N THR A 150 1.96 -10.09 -1.88
CA THR A 150 1.94 -9.20 -0.71
C THR A 150 2.16 -9.99 0.58
N ALA A 151 1.51 -11.14 0.73
CA ALA A 151 1.64 -12.00 1.89
C ALA A 151 3.08 -12.53 2.06
N ARG A 152 3.71 -12.97 0.95
CA ARG A 152 5.12 -13.39 0.99
C ARG A 152 6.05 -12.28 1.48
N LEU A 153 5.86 -11.06 0.95
CA LEU A 153 6.68 -9.92 1.35
C LEU A 153 6.44 -9.53 2.81
N VAL A 154 5.17 -9.51 3.25
CA VAL A 154 4.80 -9.21 4.64
C VAL A 154 5.44 -10.22 5.61
N LEU A 155 5.33 -11.51 5.32
CA LEU A 155 5.93 -12.58 6.15
C LEU A 155 7.45 -12.44 6.25
N ALA A 156 8.12 -12.21 5.12
CA ALA A 156 9.58 -12.09 5.08
C ALA A 156 10.10 -10.87 5.86
N LEU A 157 9.26 -9.86 6.08
CA LEU A 157 9.57 -8.66 6.87
C LEU A 157 9.02 -8.73 8.30
N GLY A 158 8.53 -9.90 8.75
CA GLY A 158 8.06 -10.12 10.11
C GLY A 158 6.65 -9.60 10.40
N GLY A 159 5.86 -9.27 9.39
CA GLY A 159 4.45 -8.96 9.52
C GLY A 159 3.55 -10.21 9.53
N LYS A 160 2.24 -10.02 9.60
CA LYS A 160 1.25 -11.08 9.74
C LYS A 160 0.42 -11.23 8.48
N VAL A 161 0.21 -12.48 8.04
CA VAL A 161 -0.62 -12.80 6.87
C VAL A 161 -2.07 -12.35 7.05
N GLU A 162 -2.61 -12.44 8.25
CA GLU A 162 -3.96 -12.02 8.58
C GLU A 162 -4.19 -10.53 8.25
N THR A 163 -3.17 -9.69 8.39
CA THR A 163 -3.24 -8.27 8.04
C THR A 163 -3.45 -8.08 6.54
N VAL A 164 -2.84 -8.95 5.71
CA VAL A 164 -3.00 -8.91 4.25
C VAL A 164 -4.43 -9.23 3.83
N PHE A 165 -5.08 -10.16 4.51
CA PHE A 165 -6.47 -10.55 4.21
C PHE A 165 -7.52 -9.66 4.91
N GLY A 166 -7.09 -8.71 5.73
CA GLY A 166 -7.96 -7.73 6.40
C GLY A 166 -8.22 -6.47 5.57
N LEU A 167 -8.76 -5.44 6.26
CA LEU A 167 -9.06 -4.13 5.65
C LEU A 167 -7.80 -3.43 5.11
N ALA A 168 -6.67 -3.56 5.80
CA ALA A 168 -5.40 -2.95 5.40
C ALA A 168 -4.83 -3.51 4.09
N GLY A 169 -5.12 -4.76 3.78
CA GLY A 169 -4.68 -5.47 2.59
C GLY A 169 -5.82 -5.69 1.60
N ALA A 170 -6.51 -6.83 1.69
CA ALA A 170 -7.53 -7.26 0.73
C ALA A 170 -8.62 -6.20 0.52
N GLY A 171 -9.10 -5.55 1.60
CA GLY A 171 -10.14 -4.52 1.50
C GLY A 171 -9.70 -3.31 0.69
N ASP A 172 -8.53 -2.72 1.02
CA ASP A 172 -8.02 -1.52 0.31
C ASP A 172 -7.52 -1.86 -1.11
N MET A 173 -6.99 -3.07 -1.30
CA MET A 173 -6.58 -3.57 -2.61
C MET A 173 -7.79 -3.79 -3.52
N ALA A 174 -8.86 -4.41 -3.04
CA ALA A 174 -10.09 -4.62 -3.80
C ALA A 174 -10.68 -3.27 -4.25
N LEU A 175 -10.82 -2.31 -3.32
CA LEU A 175 -11.29 -0.96 -3.65
C LEU A 175 -10.47 -0.33 -4.77
N SER A 176 -9.15 -0.50 -4.74
CA SER A 176 -8.23 0.10 -5.72
C SER A 176 -8.20 -0.64 -7.06
N CYS A 177 -8.34 -1.98 -7.06
CA CYS A 177 -8.25 -2.82 -8.26
C CYS A 177 -9.55 -2.89 -9.07
N PHE A 178 -10.70 -2.68 -8.43
CA PHE A 178 -12.02 -2.79 -9.08
C PHE A 178 -12.72 -1.45 -9.27
N SER A 179 -12.04 -0.32 -9.00
CA SER A 179 -12.61 1.02 -9.16
C SER A 179 -11.79 1.89 -10.12
N GLY A 180 -12.48 2.49 -11.09
CA GLY A 180 -11.90 3.52 -11.97
C GLY A 180 -11.49 4.81 -11.24
N SER A 181 -11.91 5.00 -9.99
CA SER A 181 -11.48 6.12 -9.15
C SER A 181 -10.04 5.96 -8.63
N SER A 182 -9.43 4.80 -8.79
CA SER A 182 -8.03 4.56 -8.43
C SER A 182 -7.09 5.12 -9.50
N ARG A 183 -6.28 6.12 -9.15
CA ARG A 183 -5.25 6.70 -10.03
C ARG A 183 -4.28 5.64 -10.57
N ASN A 184 -3.88 4.69 -9.72
CA ASN A 184 -2.99 3.60 -10.11
C ASN A 184 -3.64 2.66 -11.12
N PHE A 185 -4.90 2.28 -10.91
CA PHE A 185 -5.67 1.49 -11.88
C PHE A 185 -5.82 2.24 -13.20
N SER A 186 -6.23 3.52 -13.16
CA SER A 186 -6.44 4.33 -14.36
C SER A 186 -5.14 4.53 -15.15
N TRP A 187 -4.00 4.68 -14.46
CA TRP A 187 -2.69 4.73 -15.11
C TRP A 187 -2.37 3.41 -15.84
N GLY A 188 -2.56 2.27 -15.16
CA GLY A 188 -2.35 0.95 -15.78
C GLY A 188 -3.24 0.73 -17.00
N TYR A 189 -4.50 1.13 -16.90
CA TYR A 189 -5.46 1.07 -18.00
C TYR A 189 -5.02 1.92 -19.20
N ALA A 190 -4.61 3.17 -18.97
CA ALA A 190 -4.12 4.06 -20.02
C ALA A 190 -2.80 3.53 -20.64
N TYR A 191 -1.88 3.03 -19.79
CA TYR A 191 -0.65 2.40 -20.25
C TYR A 191 -0.94 1.23 -21.20
N ALA A 192 -1.85 0.33 -20.89
CA ALA A 192 -2.22 -0.80 -21.75
C ALA A 192 -2.81 -0.35 -23.10
N LEU A 193 -3.49 0.78 -23.14
CA LEU A 193 -4.06 1.36 -24.38
C LEU A 193 -3.08 2.24 -25.16
N ASN A 194 -1.80 2.30 -24.80
CA ASN A 194 -0.82 3.22 -25.39
C ASN A 194 -1.24 4.70 -25.33
N LYS A 195 -2.01 5.08 -24.30
CA LYS A 195 -2.43 6.47 -24.08
C LYS A 195 -1.50 7.18 -23.12
N ASN A 196 -1.29 8.47 -23.35
CA ASN A 196 -0.64 9.29 -22.34
C ASN A 196 -1.56 9.43 -21.13
N PHE A 197 -0.98 9.36 -19.96
CA PHE A 197 -1.64 9.67 -18.71
C PHE A 197 -1.07 11.01 -18.23
N GLU A 198 -1.95 11.93 -17.84
CA GLU A 198 -1.51 13.23 -17.33
C GLU A 198 -0.50 13.06 -16.19
N ASP A 199 0.37 14.08 -15.99
CA ASP A 199 1.42 14.08 -14.95
C ASP A 199 0.85 14.02 -13.52
N VAL A 200 0.22 12.91 -13.20
CA VAL A 200 -0.30 12.61 -11.88
C VAL A 200 0.67 11.64 -11.20
N LEU A 201 0.99 11.92 -9.95
CA LEU A 201 1.80 11.03 -9.14
C LEU A 201 1.18 9.62 -9.07
N VAL A 202 1.88 8.64 -9.61
CA VAL A 202 1.51 7.22 -9.58
C VAL A 202 2.41 6.50 -8.57
N GLU A 203 1.97 6.50 -7.32
CA GLU A 203 2.74 5.92 -6.20
C GLU A 203 3.08 4.45 -6.41
N GLY A 204 2.24 3.70 -7.13
CA GLY A 204 2.41 2.27 -7.38
C GLY A 204 3.67 1.94 -8.18
N ILE A 205 4.14 2.81 -9.08
CA ILE A 205 5.39 2.58 -9.84
C ILE A 205 6.59 2.60 -8.91
N ASN A 206 6.70 3.62 -8.04
CA ASN A 206 7.78 3.69 -7.06
C ASN A 206 7.70 2.51 -6.08
N ALA A 207 6.50 2.18 -5.61
CA ALA A 207 6.29 1.04 -4.72
C ALA A 207 6.70 -0.29 -5.37
N ALA A 208 6.41 -0.49 -6.66
CA ALA A 208 6.81 -1.68 -7.40
C ALA A 208 8.33 -1.80 -7.52
N GLN A 209 9.03 -0.70 -7.80
CA GLN A 209 10.50 -0.68 -7.88
C GLN A 209 11.14 -1.07 -6.55
N GLU A 210 10.72 -0.44 -5.45
CA GLU A 210 11.24 -0.71 -4.11
C GLU A 210 10.91 -2.15 -3.67
N ALA A 211 9.67 -2.60 -3.87
CA ALA A 211 9.24 -3.96 -3.52
C ALA A 211 9.99 -5.02 -4.35
N HIS A 212 10.23 -4.78 -5.66
CA HIS A 212 11.00 -5.68 -6.50
C HIS A 212 12.47 -5.78 -6.07
N LEU A 213 13.10 -4.65 -5.71
CA LEU A 213 14.46 -4.66 -5.17
C LEU A 213 14.55 -5.42 -3.85
N LEU A 214 13.54 -5.24 -2.99
CA LEU A 214 13.46 -5.93 -1.71
C LEU A 214 13.22 -7.42 -1.90
N ALA A 215 12.32 -7.81 -2.80
CA ALA A 215 12.05 -9.19 -3.17
C ALA A 215 13.31 -9.92 -3.67
N LYS A 216 14.12 -9.25 -4.51
CA LYS A 216 15.42 -9.80 -4.95
C LYS A 216 16.38 -10.01 -3.80
N LYS A 217 16.50 -9.04 -2.88
CA LYS A 217 17.39 -9.16 -1.70
C LYS A 217 16.97 -10.32 -0.78
N LEU A 218 15.67 -10.57 -0.66
CA LEU A 218 15.09 -11.58 0.21
C LEU A 218 14.81 -12.92 -0.50
N ASN A 219 15.13 -13.02 -1.80
CA ASN A 219 14.85 -14.18 -2.66
C ASN A 219 13.36 -14.58 -2.65
N ILE A 220 12.48 -13.59 -2.82
CA ILE A 220 11.02 -13.77 -2.86
C ILE A 220 10.55 -13.66 -4.31
N ASP A 221 9.75 -14.63 -4.76
CA ASP A 221 9.13 -14.61 -6.09
C ASP A 221 7.92 -13.69 -6.11
N MET A 222 8.01 -12.58 -6.88
CA MET A 222 6.97 -11.54 -7.02
C MET A 222 6.81 -11.10 -8.47
N PRO A 223 6.32 -11.99 -9.37
CA PRO A 223 6.31 -11.75 -10.82
C PRO A 223 5.39 -10.59 -11.26
N ILE A 224 4.25 -10.38 -10.61
CA ILE A 224 3.34 -9.26 -10.92
C ILE A 224 4.02 -7.93 -10.54
N THR A 225 4.64 -7.89 -9.37
CA THR A 225 5.40 -6.73 -8.89
C THR A 225 6.58 -6.42 -9.81
N GLU A 226 7.31 -7.44 -10.26
CA GLU A 226 8.40 -7.31 -11.22
C GLU A 226 7.92 -6.73 -12.56
N LEU A 227 6.80 -7.23 -13.09
CA LEU A 227 6.20 -6.71 -14.32
C LEU A 227 5.90 -5.22 -14.20
N VAL A 228 5.23 -4.80 -13.13
CA VAL A 228 4.91 -3.38 -12.90
C VAL A 228 6.19 -2.56 -12.75
N ALA A 229 7.20 -3.05 -12.03
CA ALA A 229 8.47 -2.34 -11.87
C ALA A 229 9.21 -2.11 -13.20
N LYS A 230 9.14 -3.06 -14.14
CA LYS A 230 9.74 -2.94 -15.47
C LYS A 230 9.14 -1.81 -16.30
N THR A 231 7.86 -1.49 -16.14
CA THR A 231 7.19 -0.43 -16.94
C THR A 231 7.76 0.97 -16.71
N SER A 232 8.50 1.19 -15.64
CA SER A 232 9.20 2.45 -15.37
C SER A 232 10.46 2.66 -16.20
N LYS A 233 11.02 1.60 -16.77
CA LYS A 233 12.29 1.62 -17.50
C LYS A 233 12.10 1.65 -19.00
N SER A 234 11.07 1.00 -19.50
CA SER A 234 10.79 0.89 -20.93
C SER A 234 9.32 0.57 -21.14
N ARG A 235 8.86 0.89 -22.35
CA ARG A 235 7.54 0.41 -22.81
C ARG A 235 7.59 -1.09 -23.02
N LEU A 236 6.64 -1.82 -22.44
CA LEU A 236 6.55 -3.28 -22.53
C LEU A 236 5.41 -3.68 -23.49
N ASP A 237 5.60 -4.80 -24.19
CA ASP A 237 4.49 -5.54 -24.76
C ASP A 237 3.80 -6.32 -23.63
N LEU A 238 2.67 -5.82 -23.16
CA LEU A 238 1.96 -6.41 -22.04
C LEU A 238 1.31 -7.75 -22.38
N LEU A 239 1.00 -8.02 -23.66
CA LEU A 239 0.47 -9.33 -24.09
C LEU A 239 1.56 -10.39 -24.00
N ASP A 240 2.75 -10.09 -24.50
CA ASP A 240 3.92 -10.98 -24.39
C ASP A 240 4.27 -11.24 -22.91
N GLU A 241 4.25 -10.22 -22.07
CA GLU A 241 4.50 -10.40 -20.64
C GLU A 241 3.38 -11.21 -19.93
N ALA A 242 2.12 -11.08 -20.34
CA ALA A 242 1.02 -11.90 -19.83
C ALA A 242 1.19 -13.38 -20.22
N VAL A 243 1.62 -13.68 -21.46
CA VAL A 243 1.94 -15.04 -21.90
C VAL A 243 3.05 -15.63 -21.04
N LYS A 244 4.14 -14.90 -20.82
CA LYS A 244 5.25 -15.34 -19.95
C LYS A 244 4.81 -15.64 -18.51
N LEU A 245 3.84 -14.90 -17.98
CA LEU A 245 3.27 -15.18 -16.66
C LEU A 245 2.45 -16.49 -16.65
N LEU A 246 1.71 -16.77 -17.75
CA LEU A 246 0.92 -18.00 -17.89
C LEU A 246 1.77 -19.24 -18.15
N GLU A 247 2.93 -19.10 -18.80
CA GLU A 247 3.88 -20.19 -19.07
C GLU A 247 4.67 -20.63 -17.84
N ARG A 248 4.57 -19.90 -16.72
CA ARG A 248 5.23 -20.31 -15.48
C ARG A 248 4.70 -21.67 -15.00
N PRO A 249 5.56 -22.54 -14.45
CA PRO A 249 5.15 -23.80 -13.91
C PRO A 249 4.01 -23.66 -12.88
N PRO A 250 3.03 -24.58 -12.86
CA PRO A 250 2.03 -24.60 -11.81
C PRO A 250 2.71 -24.68 -10.43
N THR A 251 2.25 -23.87 -9.49
CA THR A 251 2.74 -23.86 -8.11
C THR A 251 1.59 -24.03 -7.14
N SER A 252 1.88 -24.40 -5.89
CA SER A 252 0.87 -24.41 -4.83
C SER A 252 0.19 -23.04 -4.70
N GLU A 253 -1.12 -23.03 -4.51
CA GLU A 253 -1.87 -21.80 -4.26
C GLU A 253 -1.51 -21.19 -2.89
N TRP A 254 -1.21 -22.04 -1.93
CA TRP A 254 -0.93 -21.65 -0.56
C TRP A 254 0.57 -21.45 -0.31
N ILE A 255 0.88 -20.58 0.64
CA ILE A 255 2.24 -20.39 1.14
C ILE A 255 2.53 -21.61 2.04
N GLU A 256 3.31 -22.56 1.54
CA GLU A 256 3.85 -23.63 2.36
C GLU A 256 4.94 -23.08 3.29
N LYS A 257 4.90 -23.51 4.56
CA LYS A 257 5.85 -23.07 5.58
C LYS A 257 7.20 -23.73 5.38
#